data_c48e5d38ebc1a013ed672c3922387569
#
_entry.id   c48e5d38ebc1a013ed672c3922387569
#
_cell.length_a   1.000
_cell.length_b   1.000
_cell.length_c   1.000
_cell.angle_alpha   90.00
_cell.angle_beta   90.00
_cell.angle_gamma   90.00
#
_symmetry.space_group_name_H-M   'P 1'
#
loop_
_entity.id
_entity.type
_entity.pdbx_description
1 polymer ?
#
loop_
_entity_poly.entity_id
_entity_poly.type
_entity_poly.pdbx_seq_one_letter_code
_entity_poly.pdbx_strand_id
1 'polypeptide(L)'
;MSGPPFHIKSKPGEIAERVIIAGDPARVEQVSKMLENPRVVNTNRGFLTYTGKYRGVPITVATHGIGGPSAAIVFEELRMLGAKVVVRLGTCGGLIKELSKGDIVIATGAAYYTGGNAIGMYAHEACMPTAPHHEVTSALVSSAEEHGVKYFLGPVMSSDAFYAEDPDFAKKWSERGVIAVEMECAALFALGWMRNVKTGALLVVSDSLVKPEEASLADAKELKERVNTAAKIVLDALVKVKT
;
A
#
# COMPACT_ATOMS: atom_id res chain seq x y z
N MET A 1 20.99 7.04 -9.49
CA MET A 1 20.89 6.80 -10.95
C MET A 1 20.01 7.89 -11.53
N SER A 2 20.52 8.62 -12.51
CA SER A 2 19.88 9.80 -13.14
C SER A 2 19.33 9.49 -14.57
N GLY A 3 18.93 8.25 -14.81
CA GLY A 3 18.36 7.83 -16.08
C GLY A 3 16.82 7.84 -16.08
N PRO A 4 16.18 7.68 -17.24
CA PRO A 4 14.73 7.53 -17.34
C PRO A 4 14.26 6.25 -16.62
N PRO A 5 12.99 6.19 -16.19
CA PRO A 5 12.41 4.98 -15.59
C PRO A 5 12.59 3.76 -16.49
N PHE A 6 12.93 2.62 -15.87
CA PHE A 6 13.21 1.39 -16.62
C PHE A 6 12.03 0.40 -16.59
N HIS A 7 11.27 0.38 -15.50
CA HIS A 7 10.15 -0.54 -15.31
C HIS A 7 8.80 0.11 -15.66
N ILE A 8 8.60 1.35 -15.23
CA ILE A 8 7.40 2.14 -15.59
C ILE A 8 7.76 3.01 -16.80
N LYS A 9 7.49 2.50 -17.99
CA LYS A 9 7.83 3.17 -19.27
C LYS A 9 6.78 4.19 -19.75
N SER A 10 6.03 4.75 -18.82
CA SER A 10 5.10 5.85 -19.11
C SER A 10 5.86 7.10 -19.53
N LYS A 11 5.23 7.90 -20.38
CA LYS A 11 5.79 9.19 -20.81
C LYS A 11 5.60 10.27 -19.74
N PRO A 12 6.42 11.32 -19.73
CA PRO A 12 6.19 12.48 -18.88
C PRO A 12 4.75 13.02 -19.07
N GLY A 13 4.06 13.30 -17.94
CA GLY A 13 2.68 13.75 -17.92
C GLY A 13 1.61 12.64 -18.01
N GLU A 14 2.00 11.38 -18.17
CA GLU A 14 1.06 10.25 -18.13
C GLU A 14 0.77 9.74 -16.73
N ILE A 15 1.66 10.00 -15.77
CA ILE A 15 1.47 9.67 -14.36
C ILE A 15 0.92 10.89 -13.63
N ALA A 16 -0.18 10.69 -12.89
CA ALA A 16 -0.79 11.72 -12.06
C ALA A 16 0.04 11.99 -10.78
N GLU A 17 -0.13 13.17 -10.17
CA GLU A 17 0.50 13.48 -8.89
C GLU A 17 -0.03 12.61 -7.74
N ARG A 18 -1.25 12.06 -7.86
CA ARG A 18 -1.91 11.18 -6.90
C ARG A 18 -1.94 9.77 -7.44
N VAL A 19 -1.37 8.84 -6.67
CA VAL A 19 -1.17 7.47 -7.13
C VAL A 19 -1.66 6.48 -6.08
N ILE A 20 -2.38 5.46 -6.54
CA ILE A 20 -2.64 4.23 -5.79
C ILE A 20 -1.65 3.18 -6.29
N ILE A 21 -1.00 2.48 -5.36
CA ILE A 21 -0.19 1.30 -5.70
C ILE A 21 -0.77 0.05 -5.07
N ALA A 22 -0.74 -1.08 -5.78
CA ALA A 22 -1.16 -2.38 -5.29
C ALA A 22 -0.20 -3.48 -5.76
N GLY A 23 -0.05 -4.54 -4.96
CA GLY A 23 0.82 -5.66 -5.32
C GLY A 23 0.28 -6.49 -6.48
N ASP A 24 -1.03 -6.70 -6.51
CA ASP A 24 -1.75 -7.53 -7.48
C ASP A 24 -2.21 -6.70 -8.71
N PRO A 25 -1.78 -7.04 -9.93
CA PRO A 25 -2.26 -6.38 -11.15
C PRO A 25 -3.77 -6.52 -11.36
N ALA A 26 -4.41 -7.60 -10.92
CA ALA A 26 -5.85 -7.75 -10.99
C ALA A 26 -6.58 -6.71 -10.13
N ARG A 27 -6.03 -6.36 -8.97
CA ARG A 27 -6.53 -5.28 -8.12
C ARG A 27 -6.36 -3.92 -8.78
N VAL A 28 -5.24 -3.68 -9.44
CA VAL A 28 -5.00 -2.45 -10.22
C VAL A 28 -6.06 -2.31 -11.32
N GLU A 29 -6.35 -3.38 -12.06
CA GLU A 29 -7.41 -3.39 -13.06
C GLU A 29 -8.80 -3.17 -12.44
N GLN A 30 -9.08 -3.77 -11.27
CA GLN A 30 -10.34 -3.58 -10.54
C GLN A 30 -10.56 -2.11 -10.15
N VAL A 31 -9.52 -1.45 -9.60
CA VAL A 31 -9.58 -0.05 -9.17
C VAL A 31 -9.67 0.89 -10.39
N SER A 32 -8.98 0.58 -11.48
CA SER A 32 -9.00 1.41 -12.68
C SER A 32 -10.41 1.56 -13.28
N LYS A 33 -11.29 0.55 -13.10
CA LYS A 33 -12.69 0.59 -13.54
C LYS A 33 -13.56 1.60 -12.78
N MET A 34 -13.05 2.14 -11.66
CA MET A 34 -13.71 3.22 -10.91
C MET A 34 -13.30 4.62 -11.39
N LEU A 35 -12.32 4.71 -12.27
CA LEU A 35 -11.85 5.97 -12.84
C LEU A 35 -12.67 6.34 -14.08
N GLU A 36 -12.81 7.63 -14.30
CA GLU A 36 -13.33 8.21 -15.53
C GLU A 36 -12.25 8.15 -16.63
N ASN A 37 -12.60 7.61 -17.80
CA ASN A 37 -11.72 7.49 -18.96
C ASN A 37 -10.34 6.88 -18.63
N PRO A 38 -10.28 5.71 -17.99
CA PRO A 38 -9.02 5.07 -17.64
C PRO A 38 -8.30 4.62 -18.90
N ARG A 39 -7.00 4.90 -18.98
CA ARG A 39 -6.13 4.44 -20.07
C ARG A 39 -4.93 3.70 -19.50
N VAL A 40 -4.53 2.63 -20.16
CA VAL A 40 -3.28 1.93 -19.83
C VAL A 40 -2.10 2.82 -20.24
N VAL A 41 -1.19 3.08 -19.32
CA VAL A 41 0.01 3.89 -19.54
C VAL A 41 1.31 3.09 -19.39
N ASN A 42 1.23 1.89 -18.82
CA ASN A 42 2.36 0.95 -18.77
C ASN A 42 1.87 -0.50 -18.66
N THR A 43 2.56 -1.41 -19.34
CA THR A 43 2.40 -2.87 -19.21
C THR A 43 3.76 -3.58 -19.09
N ASN A 44 4.85 -2.80 -19.15
CA ASN A 44 6.20 -3.36 -19.17
C ASN A 44 6.47 -4.19 -17.90
N ARG A 45 7.02 -5.39 -18.08
CA ARG A 45 7.40 -6.34 -17.02
C ARG A 45 6.27 -6.70 -16.03
N GLY A 46 5.00 -6.58 -16.45
CA GLY A 46 3.85 -6.86 -15.58
C GLY A 46 3.48 -5.73 -14.62
N PHE A 47 4.19 -4.59 -14.64
CA PHE A 47 3.83 -3.41 -13.85
C PHE A 47 2.69 -2.63 -14.52
N LEU A 48 1.53 -3.28 -14.60
CA LEU A 48 0.32 -2.71 -15.18
C LEU A 48 -0.03 -1.39 -14.49
N THR A 49 -0.22 -0.34 -15.28
CA THR A 49 -0.50 1.01 -14.77
C THR A 49 -1.58 1.67 -15.60
N TYR A 50 -2.57 2.23 -14.92
CA TYR A 50 -3.64 3.03 -15.52
C TYR A 50 -3.61 4.45 -15.00
N THR A 51 -3.99 5.40 -15.86
CA THR A 51 -4.28 6.79 -15.44
C THR A 51 -5.65 7.19 -15.97
N GLY A 52 -6.44 7.82 -15.10
CA GLY A 52 -7.77 8.35 -15.41
C GLY A 52 -8.10 9.49 -14.47
N LYS A 53 -9.38 9.78 -14.28
CA LYS A 53 -9.85 10.77 -13.31
C LYS A 53 -10.80 10.13 -12.30
N TYR A 54 -10.87 10.71 -11.13
CA TYR A 54 -11.88 10.40 -10.13
C TYR A 54 -12.42 11.71 -9.57
N ARG A 55 -13.72 11.95 -9.76
CA ARG A 55 -14.35 13.26 -9.46
C ARG A 55 -13.59 14.43 -10.09
N GLY A 56 -13.18 14.27 -11.34
CA GLY A 56 -12.42 15.26 -12.09
C GLY A 56 -10.93 15.39 -11.74
N VAL A 57 -10.46 14.73 -10.67
CA VAL A 57 -9.05 14.75 -10.23
C VAL A 57 -8.26 13.64 -10.94
N PRO A 58 -7.10 13.94 -11.57
CA PRO A 58 -6.25 12.91 -12.15
C PRO A 58 -5.71 11.95 -11.09
N ILE A 59 -5.83 10.65 -11.35
CA ILE A 59 -5.31 9.57 -10.49
C ILE A 59 -4.67 8.49 -11.34
N THR A 60 -3.52 8.00 -10.89
CA THR A 60 -2.85 6.83 -11.44
C THR A 60 -3.04 5.64 -10.48
N VAL A 61 -3.25 4.46 -11.03
CA VAL A 61 -3.25 3.19 -10.30
C VAL A 61 -2.19 2.29 -10.91
N ALA A 62 -1.22 1.83 -10.11
CA ALA A 62 -0.05 1.10 -10.60
C ALA A 62 0.22 -0.18 -9.80
N THR A 63 0.71 -1.20 -10.49
CA THR A 63 1.20 -2.44 -9.85
C THR A 63 2.60 -2.23 -9.31
N HIS A 64 2.86 -2.68 -8.06
CA HIS A 64 4.21 -2.66 -7.49
C HIS A 64 4.82 -4.07 -7.28
N GLY A 65 4.06 -5.15 -7.51
CA GLY A 65 4.52 -6.51 -7.25
C GLY A 65 4.55 -6.84 -5.76
N ILE A 66 5.46 -7.69 -5.33
CA ILE A 66 5.56 -8.22 -3.96
C ILE A 66 6.89 -7.78 -3.34
N GLY A 67 6.81 -7.32 -2.09
CA GLY A 67 7.95 -7.03 -1.23
C GLY A 67 8.55 -5.64 -1.38
N GLY A 68 9.26 -5.22 -0.34
CA GLY A 68 9.87 -3.89 -0.24
C GLY A 68 10.74 -3.50 -1.43
N PRO A 69 11.67 -4.34 -1.94
CA PRO A 69 12.49 -4.00 -3.10
C PRO A 69 11.70 -3.70 -4.36
N SER A 70 10.63 -4.48 -4.64
CA SER A 70 9.77 -4.25 -5.81
C SER A 70 8.97 -2.94 -5.67
N ALA A 71 8.37 -2.74 -4.50
CA ALA A 71 7.63 -1.51 -4.19
C ALA A 71 8.54 -0.26 -4.27
N ALA A 72 9.78 -0.37 -3.78
CA ALA A 72 10.76 0.72 -3.83
C ALA A 72 11.11 1.14 -5.26
N ILE A 73 11.31 0.17 -6.17
CA ILE A 73 11.57 0.45 -7.60
C ILE A 73 10.39 1.23 -8.20
N VAL A 74 9.18 0.72 -8.03
CA VAL A 74 7.98 1.34 -8.60
C VAL A 74 7.73 2.73 -8.00
N PHE A 75 7.87 2.87 -6.69
CA PHE A 75 7.75 4.16 -6.00
C PHE A 75 8.73 5.21 -6.57
N GLU A 76 10.02 4.86 -6.69
CA GLU A 76 11.03 5.79 -7.21
C GLU A 76 10.73 6.19 -8.66
N GLU A 77 10.31 5.26 -9.51
CA GLU A 77 9.98 5.56 -10.89
C GLU A 77 8.70 6.39 -11.05
N LEU A 78 7.65 6.10 -10.26
CA LEU A 78 6.44 6.93 -10.23
C LEU A 78 6.75 8.36 -9.77
N ARG A 79 7.61 8.51 -8.75
CA ARG A 79 8.10 9.82 -8.29
C ARG A 79 8.85 10.56 -9.40
N MET A 80 9.76 9.89 -10.11
CA MET A 80 10.48 10.47 -11.25
C MET A 80 9.51 10.96 -12.34
N LEU A 81 8.35 10.33 -12.46
CA LEU A 81 7.29 10.67 -13.42
C LEU A 81 6.27 11.69 -12.88
N GLY A 82 6.47 12.19 -11.66
CA GLY A 82 5.68 13.30 -11.11
C GLY A 82 4.74 12.97 -9.97
N ALA A 83 4.73 11.73 -9.44
CA ALA A 83 3.94 11.38 -8.27
C ALA A 83 4.38 12.17 -7.03
N LYS A 84 3.42 12.74 -6.29
CA LYS A 84 3.61 13.51 -5.06
C LYS A 84 2.89 12.90 -3.85
N VAL A 85 1.84 12.13 -4.11
CA VAL A 85 1.09 11.38 -3.09
C VAL A 85 0.95 9.96 -3.57
N VAL A 86 1.42 8.98 -2.76
CA VAL A 86 1.35 7.55 -3.09
C VAL A 86 0.70 6.80 -1.95
N VAL A 87 -0.44 6.16 -2.22
CA VAL A 87 -1.18 5.36 -1.24
C VAL A 87 -1.18 3.90 -1.66
N ARG A 88 -0.75 3.03 -0.75
CA ARG A 88 -0.81 1.59 -0.94
C ARG A 88 -2.21 1.08 -0.59
N LEU A 89 -2.87 0.42 -1.54
CA LEU A 89 -4.06 -0.39 -1.34
C LEU A 89 -3.66 -1.86 -1.36
N GLY A 90 -3.50 -2.45 -0.18
CA GLY A 90 -2.96 -3.79 -0.02
C GLY A 90 -3.87 -4.78 0.70
N THR A 91 -3.30 -5.96 0.99
CA THR A 91 -3.84 -6.95 1.92
C THR A 91 -2.85 -7.18 3.04
N CYS A 92 -3.33 -7.73 4.16
CA CYS A 92 -2.50 -8.06 5.32
C CYS A 92 -3.06 -9.26 6.07
N GLY A 93 -2.21 -9.96 6.81
CA GLY A 93 -2.61 -10.96 7.79
C GLY A 93 -2.83 -10.34 9.16
N GLY A 94 -3.93 -10.68 9.84
CA GLY A 94 -4.26 -10.18 11.18
C GLY A 94 -3.39 -10.84 12.25
N LEU A 95 -2.84 -10.04 13.19
CA LEU A 95 -2.00 -10.49 14.30
C LEU A 95 -2.71 -10.36 15.67
N ILE A 96 -3.91 -9.81 15.70
CA ILE A 96 -4.72 -9.65 16.92
C ILE A 96 -6.10 -10.27 16.74
N LYS A 97 -6.73 -10.68 17.84
CA LYS A 97 -8.03 -11.37 17.82
C LYS A 97 -9.20 -10.50 17.37
N GLU A 98 -9.06 -9.18 17.48
CA GLU A 98 -10.06 -8.20 17.08
C GLU A 98 -10.21 -8.07 15.56
N LEU A 99 -9.17 -8.44 14.80
CA LEU A 99 -9.19 -8.41 13.35
C LEU A 99 -9.77 -9.70 12.75
N SER A 100 -10.65 -9.55 11.79
CA SER A 100 -11.23 -10.64 11.00
C SER A 100 -11.06 -10.40 9.51
N LYS A 101 -11.18 -11.45 8.71
CA LYS A 101 -11.17 -11.35 7.23
C LYS A 101 -12.12 -10.26 6.73
N GLY A 102 -11.63 -9.42 5.85
CA GLY A 102 -12.38 -8.31 5.27
C GLY A 102 -12.37 -7.04 6.11
N ASP A 103 -11.83 -7.03 7.33
CA ASP A 103 -11.64 -5.80 8.09
C ASP A 103 -10.63 -4.88 7.41
N ILE A 104 -10.77 -3.57 7.65
CA ILE A 104 -9.89 -2.55 7.10
C ILE A 104 -8.88 -2.11 8.16
N VAL A 105 -7.61 -2.10 7.78
CA VAL A 105 -6.50 -1.56 8.57
C VAL A 105 -5.94 -0.33 7.87
N ILE A 106 -5.88 0.80 8.58
CA ILE A 106 -5.15 2.00 8.15
C ILE A 106 -3.85 2.01 8.94
N ALA A 107 -2.72 1.82 8.25
CA ALA A 107 -1.42 1.71 8.89
C ALA A 107 -0.94 3.06 9.45
N THR A 108 -0.54 3.08 10.73
CA THR A 108 0.01 4.25 11.42
C THR A 108 1.53 4.25 11.51
N GLY A 109 2.14 3.13 11.17
CA GLY A 109 3.57 2.90 11.12
C GLY A 109 3.87 1.50 10.63
N ALA A 110 5.12 1.21 10.33
CA ALA A 110 5.52 -0.11 9.90
C ALA A 110 6.83 -0.54 10.59
N ALA A 111 6.79 -1.65 11.30
CA ALA A 111 7.98 -2.34 11.77
C ALA A 111 8.63 -3.13 10.63
N TYR A 112 9.91 -3.40 10.74
CA TYR A 112 10.67 -4.23 9.80
C TYR A 112 11.91 -4.83 10.49
N TYR A 113 12.45 -5.89 9.95
CA TYR A 113 13.71 -6.45 10.44
C TYR A 113 14.89 -5.56 10.04
N THR A 114 15.90 -5.47 10.90
CA THR A 114 17.12 -4.69 10.65
C THR A 114 17.72 -5.00 9.28
N GLY A 115 17.88 -3.98 8.46
CA GLY A 115 18.37 -4.10 7.09
C GLY A 115 17.34 -4.61 6.08
N GLY A 116 16.14 -5.04 6.52
CA GLY A 116 15.07 -5.54 5.68
C GLY A 116 14.32 -4.48 4.90
N ASN A 117 13.38 -4.93 4.09
CA ASN A 117 12.44 -4.13 3.28
C ASN A 117 13.14 -3.09 2.38
N ALA A 118 14.35 -3.40 1.90
CA ALA A 118 15.26 -2.53 1.14
C ALA A 118 15.80 -1.32 1.92
N ILE A 119 15.30 -1.01 3.11
CA ILE A 119 15.63 0.22 3.85
C ILE A 119 17.12 0.28 4.19
N GLY A 120 17.73 -0.84 4.58
CA GLY A 120 19.15 -0.90 4.91
C GLY A 120 20.08 -0.47 3.78
N MET A 121 19.65 -0.61 2.52
CA MET A 121 20.41 -0.15 1.35
C MET A 121 20.16 1.32 1.02
N TYR A 122 18.98 1.85 1.34
CA TYR A 122 18.65 3.27 1.13
C TYR A 122 19.15 4.18 2.24
N ALA A 123 19.19 3.68 3.48
CA ALA A 123 19.56 4.46 4.67
C ALA A 123 20.71 3.78 5.41
N HIS A 124 21.88 3.73 4.78
CA HIS A 124 23.09 3.16 5.38
C HIS A 124 23.33 3.73 6.80
N GLU A 125 23.58 2.84 7.74
CA GLU A 125 23.97 3.17 9.13
C GLU A 125 22.93 4.00 9.92
N ALA A 126 21.68 4.11 9.42
CA ALA A 126 20.63 4.88 10.07
C ALA A 126 19.30 4.08 10.15
N CYS A 127 18.51 4.41 11.17
CA CYS A 127 17.10 4.01 11.24
C CYS A 127 16.25 5.13 10.65
N MET A 128 15.43 4.82 9.67
CA MET A 128 14.51 5.79 9.06
C MET A 128 13.14 5.75 9.74
N PRO A 129 12.44 6.90 9.82
CA PRO A 129 11.03 6.90 10.18
C PRO A 129 10.23 6.07 9.18
N THR A 130 9.50 5.07 9.69
CA THR A 130 8.60 4.23 8.89
C THR A 130 7.14 4.51 9.26
N ALA A 131 6.80 5.78 9.27
CA ALA A 131 5.44 6.27 9.50
C ALA A 131 4.87 6.90 8.22
N PRO A 132 3.55 6.74 7.95
CA PRO A 132 2.90 7.42 6.84
C PRO A 132 2.85 8.93 7.08
N HIS A 133 2.56 9.70 6.02
CA HIS A 133 2.30 11.13 6.15
C HIS A 133 0.96 11.36 6.86
N HIS A 134 0.94 12.17 7.92
CA HIS A 134 -0.23 12.36 8.78
C HIS A 134 -1.47 12.86 7.99
N GLU A 135 -1.29 13.75 7.01
CA GLU A 135 -2.38 14.28 6.18
C GLU A 135 -3.04 13.15 5.37
N VAL A 136 -2.25 12.19 4.86
CA VAL A 136 -2.78 11.04 4.13
C VAL A 136 -3.55 10.12 5.08
N THR A 137 -2.98 9.82 6.25
CA THR A 137 -3.66 8.99 7.26
C THR A 137 -4.97 9.63 7.71
N SER A 138 -4.98 10.93 8.01
CA SER A 138 -6.19 11.66 8.40
C SER A 138 -7.25 11.65 7.30
N ALA A 139 -6.85 11.79 6.04
CA ALA A 139 -7.77 11.72 4.91
C ALA A 139 -8.37 10.31 4.73
N LEU A 140 -7.58 9.25 4.93
CA LEU A 140 -8.05 7.87 4.91
C LEU A 140 -9.07 7.61 6.03
N VAL A 141 -8.78 8.07 7.25
CA VAL A 141 -9.68 7.97 8.40
C VAL A 141 -11.00 8.68 8.11
N SER A 142 -10.94 9.98 7.76
CA SER A 142 -12.13 10.77 7.43
C SER A 142 -12.97 10.11 6.32
N SER A 143 -12.32 9.56 5.29
CA SER A 143 -13.04 8.88 4.21
C SER A 143 -13.67 7.56 4.67
N ALA A 144 -13.02 6.79 5.55
CA ALA A 144 -13.59 5.57 6.11
C ALA A 144 -14.84 5.88 6.98
N GLU A 145 -14.78 6.95 7.76
CA GLU A 145 -15.90 7.43 8.57
C GLU A 145 -17.09 7.90 7.71
N GLU A 146 -16.83 8.64 6.65
CA GLU A 146 -17.87 9.08 5.69
C GLU A 146 -18.55 7.91 4.98
N HIS A 147 -17.83 6.81 4.75
CA HIS A 147 -18.39 5.57 4.21
C HIS A 147 -19.10 4.70 5.26
N GLY A 148 -19.06 5.07 6.56
CA GLY A 148 -19.62 4.29 7.65
C GLY A 148 -18.94 2.92 7.82
N VAL A 149 -17.66 2.81 7.46
CA VAL A 149 -16.92 1.54 7.47
C VAL A 149 -16.09 1.45 8.74
N LYS A 150 -16.21 0.33 9.45
CA LYS A 150 -15.34 0.01 10.59
C LYS A 150 -13.90 -0.17 10.08
N TYR A 151 -12.97 0.46 10.76
CA TYR A 151 -11.54 0.35 10.49
C TYR A 151 -10.74 0.21 11.79
N PHE A 152 -9.51 -0.25 11.64
CA PHE A 152 -8.54 -0.35 12.73
C PHE A 152 -7.33 0.53 12.39
N LEU A 153 -6.85 1.24 13.38
CA LEU A 153 -5.62 2.03 13.31
C LEU A 153 -4.53 1.32 14.11
N GLY A 154 -3.38 1.10 13.50
CA GLY A 154 -2.24 0.52 14.21
C GLY A 154 -1.02 0.31 13.33
N PRO A 155 0.13 0.03 13.96
CA PRO A 155 1.34 -0.32 13.23
C PRO A 155 1.22 -1.71 12.61
N VAL A 156 1.85 -1.87 11.45
CA VAL A 156 1.97 -3.15 10.75
C VAL A 156 3.42 -3.64 10.75
N MET A 157 3.64 -4.92 10.44
CA MET A 157 4.97 -5.48 10.21
C MET A 157 5.17 -5.71 8.72
N SER A 158 6.20 -5.10 8.14
CA SER A 158 6.64 -5.39 6.78
C SER A 158 7.66 -6.54 6.81
N SER A 159 7.22 -7.75 6.47
CA SER A 159 8.05 -8.95 6.40
C SER A 159 8.61 -9.13 5.00
N ASP A 160 9.85 -9.62 4.89
CA ASP A 160 10.48 -9.97 3.60
C ASP A 160 10.34 -11.46 3.27
N ALA A 161 9.79 -12.27 4.19
CA ALA A 161 9.70 -13.72 4.06
C ALA A 161 8.29 -14.23 4.33
N PHE A 162 7.47 -14.36 3.28
CA PHE A 162 6.09 -14.81 3.39
C PHE A 162 5.95 -16.23 3.99
N TYR A 163 6.88 -17.10 3.67
CA TYR A 163 6.91 -18.49 4.14
C TYR A 163 7.91 -18.69 5.30
N ALA A 164 8.25 -17.64 6.04
CA ALA A 164 9.14 -17.77 7.19
C ALA A 164 8.44 -18.57 8.30
N GLU A 165 9.08 -19.65 8.70
CA GLU A 165 8.56 -20.56 9.73
C GLU A 165 9.00 -20.11 11.13
N ASP A 166 8.36 -19.04 11.63
CA ASP A 166 8.47 -18.65 13.05
C ASP A 166 7.11 -18.92 13.73
N PRO A 167 6.99 -20.00 14.51
CA PRO A 167 5.73 -20.36 15.16
C PRO A 167 5.24 -19.30 16.16
N ASP A 168 6.14 -18.48 16.66
CA ASP A 168 5.82 -17.40 17.61
C ASP A 168 5.66 -16.03 16.95
N PHE A 169 5.69 -15.95 15.61
CA PHE A 169 5.67 -14.68 14.88
C PHE A 169 4.51 -13.76 15.30
N ALA A 170 3.29 -14.27 15.25
CA ALA A 170 2.10 -13.52 15.59
C ALA A 170 2.14 -13.01 17.03
N LYS A 171 2.51 -13.87 17.99
CA LYS A 171 2.66 -13.51 19.39
C LYS A 171 3.72 -12.45 19.60
N LYS A 172 4.92 -12.63 19.05
CA LYS A 172 6.05 -11.69 19.19
C LYS A 172 5.69 -10.29 18.70
N TRP A 173 4.97 -10.19 17.59
CA TRP A 173 4.65 -8.88 17.00
C TRP A 173 3.41 -8.25 17.64
N SER A 174 2.37 -9.02 17.99
CA SER A 174 1.21 -8.49 18.71
C SER A 174 1.57 -7.99 20.12
N GLU A 175 2.45 -8.67 20.84
CA GLU A 175 2.98 -8.20 22.13
C GLU A 175 3.77 -6.88 22.03
N ARG A 176 4.23 -6.52 20.83
CA ARG A 176 4.87 -5.23 20.53
C ARG A 176 3.89 -4.18 20.01
N GLY A 177 2.59 -4.46 20.02
CA GLY A 177 1.54 -3.56 19.57
C GLY A 177 1.32 -3.53 18.05
N VAL A 178 1.94 -4.46 17.29
CA VAL A 178 1.71 -4.59 15.85
C VAL A 178 0.43 -5.38 15.61
N ILE A 179 -0.47 -4.85 14.77
CA ILE A 179 -1.81 -5.42 14.59
C ILE A 179 -1.96 -6.29 13.34
N ALA A 180 -1.09 -6.11 12.35
CA ALA A 180 -1.15 -6.88 11.11
C ALA A 180 0.24 -7.02 10.46
N VAL A 181 0.40 -7.99 9.55
CA VAL A 181 1.61 -8.23 8.76
C VAL A 181 1.33 -8.03 7.27
N GLU A 182 2.27 -7.41 6.59
CA GLU A 182 2.30 -7.19 5.14
C GLU A 182 3.77 -7.13 4.67
N MET A 183 4.09 -6.63 3.47
CA MET A 183 5.44 -6.77 2.94
C MET A 183 6.09 -5.48 2.38
N GLU A 184 5.43 -4.30 2.41
CA GLU A 184 5.91 -3.13 1.67
C GLU A 184 5.81 -1.77 2.39
N CYS A 185 4.95 -1.64 3.40
CA CYS A 185 4.68 -0.35 4.04
C CYS A 185 5.93 0.32 4.61
N ALA A 186 6.86 -0.43 5.20
CA ALA A 186 8.08 0.13 5.76
C ALA A 186 8.93 0.81 4.68
N ALA A 187 9.16 0.14 3.54
CA ALA A 187 9.88 0.74 2.41
C ALA A 187 9.16 1.97 1.87
N LEU A 188 7.85 1.89 1.67
CA LEU A 188 7.05 2.99 1.15
C LEU A 188 7.12 4.22 2.07
N PHE A 189 6.95 4.04 3.37
CA PHE A 189 6.95 5.15 4.32
C PHE A 189 8.34 5.78 4.46
N ALA A 190 9.40 4.97 4.58
CA ALA A 190 10.77 5.47 4.64
C ALA A 190 11.13 6.29 3.39
N LEU A 191 10.85 5.75 2.20
CA LEU A 191 11.11 6.43 0.94
C LEU A 191 10.25 7.69 0.79
N GLY A 192 9.01 7.69 1.27
CA GLY A 192 8.16 8.88 1.28
C GLY A 192 8.84 10.06 1.95
N TRP A 193 9.38 9.88 3.16
CA TRP A 193 10.14 10.91 3.87
C TRP A 193 11.44 11.29 3.16
N MET A 194 12.21 10.31 2.71
CA MET A 194 13.48 10.55 2.00
C MET A 194 13.32 11.32 0.68
N ARG A 195 12.16 11.23 0.06
CA ARG A 195 11.87 11.79 -1.27
C ARG A 195 10.87 12.93 -1.27
N ASN A 196 10.40 13.35 -0.09
CA ASN A 196 9.36 14.38 0.05
C ASN A 196 8.08 14.05 -0.74
N VAL A 197 7.64 12.78 -0.67
CA VAL A 197 6.40 12.28 -1.25
C VAL A 197 5.49 11.85 -0.10
N LYS A 198 4.25 12.32 -0.09
CA LYS A 198 3.28 11.93 0.93
C LYS A 198 2.85 10.48 0.72
N THR A 199 2.97 9.65 1.75
CA THR A 199 2.63 8.22 1.67
C THR A 199 1.61 7.81 2.71
N GLY A 200 0.85 6.78 2.42
CA GLY A 200 -0.09 6.13 3.33
C GLY A 200 -0.43 4.73 2.87
N ALA A 201 -1.12 3.97 3.72
CA ALA A 201 -1.57 2.63 3.37
C ALA A 201 -2.93 2.31 4.01
N LEU A 202 -3.79 1.70 3.21
CA LEU A 202 -5.03 1.07 3.62
C LEU A 202 -5.00 -0.38 3.16
N LEU A 203 -5.24 -1.30 4.09
CA LEU A 203 -5.08 -2.73 3.89
C LEU A 203 -6.39 -3.44 4.22
N VAL A 204 -6.69 -4.51 3.51
CA VAL A 204 -7.80 -5.41 3.79
C VAL A 204 -7.23 -6.69 4.39
N VAL A 205 -7.79 -7.13 5.51
CA VAL A 205 -7.37 -8.38 6.16
C VAL A 205 -7.76 -9.57 5.27
N SER A 206 -6.77 -10.35 4.84
CA SER A 206 -6.96 -11.54 4.00
C SER A 206 -7.05 -12.83 4.78
N ASP A 207 -6.42 -12.88 5.94
CA ASP A 207 -6.30 -14.04 6.81
C ASP A 207 -5.97 -13.62 8.24
N SER A 208 -6.04 -14.57 9.17
CA SER A 208 -5.64 -14.34 10.56
C SER A 208 -4.58 -15.34 10.99
N LEU A 209 -3.47 -14.86 11.53
CA LEU A 209 -2.42 -15.71 12.11
C LEU A 209 -2.72 -16.14 13.56
N VAL A 210 -3.82 -15.65 14.14
CA VAL A 210 -4.21 -15.92 15.52
C VAL A 210 -5.57 -16.59 15.67
N LYS A 211 -6.33 -16.71 14.58
CA LYS A 211 -7.62 -17.40 14.51
C LYS A 211 -7.51 -18.58 13.56
N PRO A 212 -7.44 -19.83 14.05
CA PRO A 212 -7.29 -21.02 13.19
C PRO A 212 -8.38 -21.14 12.12
N GLU A 213 -9.61 -20.73 12.41
CA GLU A 213 -10.74 -20.75 11.50
C GLU A 213 -10.62 -19.73 10.35
N GLU A 214 -9.80 -18.72 10.51
CA GLU A 214 -9.53 -17.69 9.51
C GLU A 214 -8.09 -17.76 8.96
N ALA A 215 -7.35 -18.85 9.21
CA ALA A 215 -5.94 -18.99 8.83
C ALA A 215 -5.73 -19.17 7.31
N SER A 216 -6.75 -19.63 6.56
CA SER A 216 -6.64 -19.73 5.10
C SER A 216 -6.63 -18.35 4.47
N LEU A 217 -5.69 -18.11 3.56
CA LEU A 217 -5.64 -16.88 2.78
C LEU A 217 -6.91 -16.75 1.93
N ALA A 218 -7.64 -15.64 2.07
CA ALA A 218 -8.81 -15.37 1.22
C ALA A 218 -8.36 -15.08 -0.21
N ASP A 219 -9.05 -15.63 -1.18
CA ASP A 219 -8.78 -15.37 -2.59
C ASP A 219 -9.28 -13.96 -3.03
N ALA A 220 -8.86 -13.54 -4.23
CA ALA A 220 -9.24 -12.24 -4.77
C ALA A 220 -10.77 -12.09 -4.96
N LYS A 221 -11.50 -13.21 -5.14
CA LYS A 221 -12.96 -13.22 -5.32
C LYS A 221 -13.66 -13.00 -3.99
N GLU A 222 -13.20 -13.66 -2.92
CA GLU A 222 -13.75 -13.50 -1.57
C GLU A 222 -13.59 -12.05 -1.07
N LEU A 223 -12.45 -11.41 -1.37
CA LEU A 223 -12.17 -10.04 -0.94
C LEU A 223 -12.68 -8.96 -1.89
N LYS A 224 -13.21 -9.31 -3.06
CA LYS A 224 -13.55 -8.36 -4.12
C LYS A 224 -14.38 -7.17 -3.65
N GLU A 225 -15.45 -7.42 -2.92
CA GLU A 225 -16.34 -6.36 -2.43
C GLU A 225 -15.66 -5.49 -1.36
N ARG A 226 -14.84 -6.10 -0.49
CA ARG A 226 -14.08 -5.36 0.52
C ARG A 226 -12.99 -4.50 -0.12
N VAL A 227 -12.33 -5.02 -1.15
CA VAL A 227 -11.36 -4.26 -1.95
C VAL A 227 -12.04 -3.10 -2.69
N ASN A 228 -13.26 -3.29 -3.21
CA ASN A 228 -14.04 -2.20 -3.81
C ASN A 228 -14.33 -1.08 -2.80
N THR A 229 -14.76 -1.45 -1.59
CA THR A 229 -15.01 -0.49 -0.52
C THR A 229 -13.72 0.24 -0.13
N ALA A 230 -12.64 -0.50 0.09
CA ALA A 230 -11.33 0.04 0.42
C ALA A 230 -10.81 0.99 -0.69
N ALA A 231 -10.98 0.62 -1.95
CA ALA A 231 -10.58 1.44 -3.10
C ALA A 231 -11.35 2.78 -3.14
N LYS A 232 -12.66 2.77 -2.87
CA LYS A 232 -13.46 4.01 -2.80
C LYS A 232 -12.96 4.93 -1.68
N ILE A 233 -12.66 4.39 -0.50
CA ILE A 233 -12.10 5.14 0.62
C ILE A 233 -10.77 5.79 0.22
N VAL A 234 -9.87 5.04 -0.43
CA VAL A 234 -8.57 5.56 -0.88
C VAL A 234 -8.73 6.62 -1.97
N LEU A 235 -9.63 6.41 -2.93
CA LEU A 235 -9.90 7.38 -3.99
C LEU A 235 -10.45 8.70 -3.41
N ASP A 236 -11.41 8.63 -2.49
CA ASP A 236 -11.97 9.81 -1.82
C ASP A 236 -10.92 10.52 -0.94
N ALA A 237 -10.07 9.77 -0.24
CA ALA A 237 -8.97 10.33 0.52
C ALA A 237 -7.97 11.08 -0.38
N LEU A 238 -7.60 10.50 -1.52
CA LEU A 238 -6.66 11.13 -2.46
C LEU A 238 -7.18 12.45 -3.04
N VAL A 239 -8.48 12.59 -3.24
CA VAL A 239 -9.10 13.87 -3.68
C VAL A 239 -8.91 14.96 -2.63
N LYS A 240 -8.93 14.61 -1.33
CA LYS A 240 -8.79 15.56 -0.21
C LYS A 240 -7.35 16.01 0.06
N VAL A 241 -6.37 15.14 -0.23
CA VAL A 241 -4.95 15.42 0.06
C VAL A 241 -4.39 16.44 -0.93
N LYS A 242 -3.71 17.48 -0.42
CA LYS A 242 -3.00 18.46 -1.26
C LYS A 242 -1.70 17.84 -1.83
N THR A 243 -1.34 18.19 -3.06
CA THR A 243 -0.08 17.78 -3.72
C THR A 243 0.95 18.88 -3.70
#